data_952f7497da40fdce1169c11ce33b5a04
#
_entry.id   952f7497da40fdce1169c11ce33b5a04
#
_cell.length_a   1.000
_cell.length_b   1.000
_cell.length_c   1.000
_cell.angle_alpha   90.00
_cell.angle_beta   90.00
_cell.angle_gamma   90.00
#
_symmetry.space_group_name_H-M   'P 1'
#
loop_
_entity.id
_entity.type
_entity.pdbx_description
1 polymer ?
#
loop_
_entity_poly.entity_id
_entity_poly.type
_entity_poly.pdbx_seq_one_letter_code
_entity_poly.pdbx_strand_id
1 'polypeptide(L)'
;MLIVLIFVSAIFNRVLFTKACQDLFSVIFCYNNWWQIFNHVSYFENAGAPSPLTHCWSLAIEAQFYLVYPLLLMVLFKIGKRKYIPFVTVLLTIVSAALMWIMFDPSQDPSRVYYGTDTRAFSLLFGALLAIRSQYGKQNLISCTLREKIGVVSLVGILCITGFVDGYSSFFYRGGHVLVSFLAVLVIYAVLDKRSILGAVLGLPPLKWIGERSYGIYLWHYPIILLLSGGKSAPWWLSLIEVLLTLLLSELSYRLVETPIRHGIIRKSIAFITSHPRSRRERIQVVSVLRRMMKVCIGTSTIILAAILCIIFVPKEQALSNIEELEAQAQKASETAKEKAEQAEDNSGNTEDDTQGDLSETEDEILSNLQLLLIGDSVALGTVDEFYSVFPNSICDAAISRYTTESYDIYDAYVNDQGWNGDGVIFALGTNGLMYDSLPTLRERMGSDLPLFIITVRAPYATWEDSNNQEMHEFVKANPNTYLIDWYTASEGHSEYFDGDETHVNSTGAQAFIDCIKNAVLPVYE
;
A
#
# COMPACT_ATOMS: atom_id res chain seq x y z
N MET A 1 12.73 -13.89 -10.30
CA MET A 1 12.68 -12.58 -9.64
C MET A 1 13.13 -12.66 -8.18
N LEU A 2 12.42 -13.31 -7.24
CA LEU A 2 12.70 -13.31 -5.80
C LEU A 2 14.18 -13.51 -5.43
N ILE A 3 14.81 -14.53 -5.98
CA ILE A 3 16.23 -14.83 -5.69
C ILE A 3 17.15 -13.67 -6.10
N VAL A 4 16.95 -13.12 -7.30
CA VAL A 4 17.75 -11.98 -7.81
C VAL A 4 17.51 -10.74 -6.94
N LEU A 5 16.27 -10.48 -6.58
CA LEU A 5 15.90 -9.36 -5.72
C LEU A 5 16.58 -9.45 -4.35
N ILE A 6 16.55 -10.63 -3.71
CA ILE A 6 17.21 -10.86 -2.43
C ILE A 6 18.71 -10.56 -2.51
N PHE A 7 19.40 -11.05 -3.56
CA PHE A 7 20.83 -10.79 -3.71
C PHE A 7 21.14 -9.31 -3.98
N VAL A 8 20.39 -8.69 -4.88
CA VAL A 8 20.61 -7.29 -5.24
C VAL A 8 20.32 -6.37 -4.05
N SER A 9 19.19 -6.58 -3.38
CA SER A 9 18.83 -5.78 -2.21
C SER A 9 19.80 -5.99 -1.03
N ALA A 10 20.25 -7.22 -0.79
CA ALA A 10 21.25 -7.52 0.26
C ALA A 10 22.58 -6.77 0.05
N ILE A 11 22.95 -6.49 -1.21
CA ILE A 11 24.20 -5.78 -1.54
C ILE A 11 24.02 -4.26 -1.56
N PHE A 12 22.93 -3.77 -2.16
CA PHE A 12 22.77 -2.36 -2.48
C PHE A 12 21.82 -1.60 -1.56
N ASN A 13 20.83 -2.26 -0.94
CA ASN A 13 19.87 -1.60 -0.07
C ASN A 13 19.31 -2.57 0.98
N ARG A 14 19.82 -2.47 2.19
CA ARG A 14 19.45 -3.39 3.28
C ARG A 14 18.05 -3.20 3.81
N VAL A 15 17.50 -2.00 3.73
CA VAL A 15 16.11 -1.73 4.10
C VAL A 15 15.18 -2.52 3.18
N LEU A 16 15.37 -2.40 1.85
CA LEU A 16 14.60 -3.18 0.88
C LEU A 16 14.82 -4.69 1.04
N PHE A 17 16.03 -5.11 1.42
CA PHE A 17 16.31 -6.52 1.72
C PHE A 17 15.48 -7.03 2.90
N THR A 18 15.43 -6.27 3.99
CA THR A 18 14.67 -6.62 5.20
C THR A 18 13.18 -6.71 4.90
N LYS A 19 12.62 -5.69 4.23
CA LYS A 19 11.21 -5.67 3.77
C LYS A 19 10.90 -6.85 2.83
N ALA A 20 11.80 -7.15 1.87
CA ALA A 20 11.64 -8.31 0.99
C ALA A 20 11.62 -9.64 1.76
N CYS A 21 12.44 -9.77 2.83
CA CYS A 21 12.47 -10.98 3.65
C CYS A 21 11.18 -11.15 4.46
N GLN A 22 10.58 -10.08 4.96
CA GLN A 22 9.29 -10.11 5.68
C GLN A 22 8.16 -10.64 4.78
N ASP A 23 8.11 -10.16 3.53
CA ASP A 23 7.05 -10.54 2.59
C ASP A 23 7.31 -11.86 1.86
N LEU A 24 8.52 -12.42 1.95
CA LEU A 24 8.94 -13.56 1.12
C LEU A 24 8.01 -14.77 1.25
N PHE A 25 7.65 -15.15 2.47
CA PHE A 25 6.78 -16.30 2.71
C PHE A 25 5.36 -16.07 2.18
N SER A 26 4.82 -14.89 2.38
CA SER A 26 3.48 -14.53 1.90
C SER A 26 3.38 -14.58 0.38
N VAL A 27 4.46 -14.16 -0.32
CA VAL A 27 4.55 -14.23 -1.79
C VAL A 27 4.72 -15.66 -2.28
N ILE A 28 5.61 -16.46 -1.68
CA ILE A 28 5.85 -17.87 -2.08
C ILE A 28 4.57 -18.71 -1.92
N PHE A 29 3.82 -18.51 -0.85
CA PHE A 29 2.59 -19.25 -0.55
C PHE A 29 1.31 -18.56 -1.06
N CYS A 30 1.46 -17.50 -1.87
CA CYS A 30 0.35 -16.80 -2.55
C CYS A 30 -0.74 -16.27 -1.61
N TYR A 31 -0.37 -15.73 -0.45
CA TYR A 31 -1.28 -15.04 0.46
C TYR A 31 -0.83 -13.59 0.79
N ASN A 32 0.02 -13.00 -0.01
CA ASN A 32 0.59 -11.68 0.22
C ASN A 32 -0.48 -10.57 0.37
N ASN A 33 -1.60 -10.67 -0.34
CA ASN A 33 -2.71 -9.74 -0.18
C ASN A 33 -3.33 -9.79 1.24
N TRP A 34 -3.51 -10.96 1.81
CA TRP A 34 -3.99 -11.11 3.18
C TRP A 34 -2.92 -10.71 4.20
N TRP A 35 -1.66 -10.98 3.89
CA TRP A 35 -0.53 -10.51 4.69
C TRP A 35 -0.52 -8.99 4.83
N GLN A 36 -0.70 -8.25 3.72
CA GLN A 36 -0.78 -6.79 3.74
C GLN A 36 -1.98 -6.31 4.59
N ILE A 37 -3.15 -6.94 4.44
CA ILE A 37 -4.34 -6.60 5.23
C ILE A 37 -4.09 -6.81 6.73
N PHE A 38 -3.55 -7.95 7.15
CA PHE A 38 -3.37 -8.28 8.56
C PHE A 38 -2.23 -7.49 9.23
N ASN A 39 -1.28 -6.98 8.44
CA ASN A 39 -0.24 -6.09 8.94
C ASN A 39 -0.58 -4.61 8.73
N HIS A 40 -1.82 -4.29 8.41
CA HIS A 40 -2.31 -2.92 8.20
C HIS A 40 -1.44 -2.09 7.23
N VAL A 41 -0.86 -2.75 6.21
CA VAL A 41 -0.06 -2.07 5.19
C VAL A 41 -0.99 -1.46 4.17
N SER A 42 -1.08 -0.14 4.14
CA SER A 42 -1.82 0.56 3.11
C SER A 42 -1.18 0.36 1.73
N TYR A 43 -2.01 0.27 0.70
CA TYR A 43 -1.58 0.33 -0.70
C TYR A 43 -1.39 1.77 -1.17
N PHE A 44 -2.20 2.66 -0.64
CA PHE A 44 -2.31 4.05 -1.06
C PHE A 44 -1.53 4.99 -0.15
N GLU A 45 -1.46 4.69 1.12
CA GLU A 45 -1.05 5.55 2.21
C GLU A 45 0.08 4.88 2.98
N ASN A 46 1.33 5.16 2.60
CA ASN A 46 2.48 4.61 3.31
C ASN A 46 3.65 5.59 3.22
N ALA A 47 3.92 6.26 4.33
CA ALA A 47 5.00 7.23 4.45
C ALA A 47 6.40 6.59 4.57
N GLY A 48 6.49 5.27 4.71
CA GLY A 48 7.76 4.57 4.83
C GLY A 48 8.25 3.93 3.52
N ALA A 49 9.47 3.42 3.50
CA ALA A 49 10.01 2.68 2.36
C ALA A 49 9.17 1.42 2.08
N PRO A 50 8.48 1.33 0.93
CA PRO A 50 7.61 0.20 0.65
C PRO A 50 8.41 -1.09 0.40
N SER A 51 7.78 -2.24 0.66
CA SER A 51 8.38 -3.53 0.31
C SER A 51 8.48 -3.71 -1.20
N PRO A 52 9.62 -4.15 -1.75
CA PRO A 52 9.74 -4.40 -3.18
C PRO A 52 8.87 -5.56 -3.69
N LEU A 53 8.16 -6.25 -2.80
CA LEU A 53 7.24 -7.33 -3.08
C LEU A 53 5.76 -6.97 -2.88
N THR A 54 5.45 -5.74 -2.43
CA THR A 54 4.07 -5.30 -2.20
C THR A 54 3.17 -5.58 -3.40
N HIS A 55 3.60 -5.24 -4.62
CA HIS A 55 2.83 -5.46 -5.85
C HIS A 55 2.42 -6.93 -6.11
N CYS A 56 3.04 -7.91 -5.44
CA CYS A 56 2.67 -9.33 -5.56
C CYS A 56 1.30 -9.68 -4.95
N TRP A 57 0.65 -8.76 -4.26
CA TRP A 57 -0.69 -8.96 -3.72
C TRP A 57 -1.72 -9.38 -4.79
N SER A 58 -1.66 -8.78 -5.97
CA SER A 58 -2.59 -9.09 -7.06
C SER A 58 -2.38 -10.49 -7.63
N LEU A 59 -1.12 -10.94 -7.71
CA LEU A 59 -0.78 -12.30 -8.11
C LEU A 59 -1.25 -13.34 -7.09
N ALA A 60 -1.28 -12.97 -5.80
CA ALA A 60 -1.83 -13.82 -4.76
C ALA A 60 -3.34 -14.05 -4.96
N ILE A 61 -4.11 -13.00 -5.29
CA ILE A 61 -5.54 -13.13 -5.63
C ILE A 61 -5.74 -14.06 -6.83
N GLU A 62 -4.95 -13.87 -7.90
CA GLU A 62 -5.03 -14.73 -9.08
C GLU A 62 -4.72 -16.19 -8.75
N ALA A 63 -3.64 -16.46 -7.99
CA ALA A 63 -3.25 -17.81 -7.61
C ALA A 63 -4.32 -18.49 -6.74
N GLN A 64 -4.92 -17.77 -5.80
CA GLN A 64 -6.04 -18.25 -4.99
C GLN A 64 -7.26 -18.58 -5.87
N PHE A 65 -7.57 -17.72 -6.83
CA PHE A 65 -8.65 -17.98 -7.78
C PHE A 65 -8.37 -19.23 -8.64
N TYR A 66 -7.15 -19.38 -9.17
CA TYR A 66 -6.77 -20.56 -9.96
C TYR A 66 -6.76 -21.86 -9.16
N LEU A 67 -6.63 -21.77 -7.84
CA LEU A 67 -6.74 -22.93 -6.96
C LEU A 67 -8.22 -23.22 -6.63
N VAL A 68 -8.95 -22.23 -6.14
CA VAL A 68 -10.30 -22.42 -5.55
C VAL A 68 -11.35 -22.65 -6.62
N TYR A 69 -11.36 -21.86 -7.70
CA TYR A 69 -12.41 -21.93 -8.71
C TYR A 69 -12.44 -23.26 -9.48
N PRO A 70 -11.31 -23.85 -9.94
CA PRO A 70 -11.33 -25.19 -10.53
C PRO A 70 -11.77 -26.29 -9.55
N LEU A 71 -11.43 -26.19 -8.27
CA LEU A 71 -11.92 -27.13 -7.25
C LEU A 71 -13.42 -27.06 -7.10
N LEU A 72 -13.99 -25.85 -7.06
CA LEU A 72 -15.43 -25.64 -7.07
C LEU A 72 -16.09 -26.28 -8.30
N LEU A 73 -15.52 -26.05 -9.49
CA LEU A 73 -16.01 -26.67 -10.73
C LEU A 73 -15.96 -28.20 -10.65
N MET A 74 -14.83 -28.78 -10.17
CA MET A 74 -14.71 -30.22 -10.00
C MET A 74 -15.78 -30.80 -9.07
N VAL A 75 -16.06 -30.12 -7.95
CA VAL A 75 -17.13 -30.52 -7.03
C VAL A 75 -18.49 -30.49 -7.73
N LEU A 76 -18.83 -29.41 -8.44
CA LEU A 76 -20.10 -29.29 -9.18
C LEU A 76 -20.24 -30.37 -10.27
N PHE A 77 -19.15 -30.71 -10.94
CA PHE A 77 -19.13 -31.83 -11.90
C PHE A 77 -19.35 -33.17 -11.21
N LYS A 78 -18.65 -33.46 -10.11
CA LYS A 78 -18.71 -34.73 -9.40
C LYS A 78 -20.09 -35.04 -8.82
N ILE A 79 -20.79 -34.00 -8.31
CA ILE A 79 -22.15 -34.15 -7.75
C ILE A 79 -23.26 -34.05 -8.84
N GLY A 80 -22.88 -34.06 -10.14
CA GLY A 80 -23.82 -34.01 -11.26
C GLY A 80 -24.57 -32.68 -11.44
N LYS A 81 -24.13 -31.61 -10.75
CA LYS A 81 -24.81 -30.28 -10.80
C LYS A 81 -24.19 -29.32 -11.81
N ARG A 82 -23.65 -29.84 -12.91
CA ARG A 82 -23.02 -29.07 -14.00
C ARG A 82 -23.88 -27.92 -14.52
N LYS A 83 -25.20 -28.08 -14.60
CA LYS A 83 -26.15 -27.07 -15.09
C LYS A 83 -26.18 -25.79 -14.21
N TYR A 84 -25.74 -25.87 -12.96
CA TYR A 84 -25.71 -24.74 -12.02
C TYR A 84 -24.42 -23.91 -12.09
N ILE A 85 -23.41 -24.34 -12.84
CA ILE A 85 -22.13 -23.63 -12.96
C ILE A 85 -22.32 -22.15 -13.35
N PRO A 86 -23.11 -21.80 -14.41
CA PRO A 86 -23.33 -20.40 -14.75
C PRO A 86 -23.98 -19.62 -13.60
N PHE A 87 -24.98 -20.19 -12.96
CA PHE A 87 -25.70 -19.56 -11.85
C PHE A 87 -24.78 -19.31 -10.65
N VAL A 88 -24.00 -20.31 -10.23
CA VAL A 88 -23.06 -20.18 -9.13
C VAL A 88 -21.99 -19.13 -9.44
N THR A 89 -21.47 -19.10 -10.67
CA THR A 89 -20.48 -18.09 -11.08
C THR A 89 -21.07 -16.68 -11.06
N VAL A 90 -22.30 -16.48 -11.56
CA VAL A 90 -23.00 -15.19 -11.48
C VAL A 90 -23.22 -14.78 -10.03
N LEU A 91 -23.69 -15.70 -9.19
CA LEU A 91 -23.92 -15.43 -7.76
C LEU A 91 -22.63 -14.98 -7.06
N LEU A 92 -21.52 -15.70 -7.29
CA LEU A 92 -20.21 -15.32 -6.71
C LEU A 92 -19.74 -13.96 -7.23
N THR A 93 -19.97 -13.63 -8.50
CA THR A 93 -19.65 -12.32 -9.08
C THR A 93 -20.41 -11.20 -8.37
N ILE A 94 -21.73 -11.39 -8.17
CA ILE A 94 -22.58 -10.41 -7.49
C ILE A 94 -22.17 -10.27 -6.03
N VAL A 95 -21.92 -11.37 -5.33
CA VAL A 95 -21.50 -11.34 -3.91
C VAL A 95 -20.18 -10.60 -3.76
N SER A 96 -19.18 -10.90 -4.60
CA SER A 96 -17.88 -10.22 -4.54
C SER A 96 -18.00 -8.71 -4.82
N ALA A 97 -18.79 -8.31 -5.82
CA ALA A 97 -19.04 -6.90 -6.12
C ALA A 97 -19.81 -6.18 -4.99
N ALA A 98 -20.80 -6.86 -4.41
CA ALA A 98 -21.57 -6.33 -3.29
C ALA A 98 -20.69 -6.16 -2.02
N LEU A 99 -19.80 -7.11 -1.76
CA LEU A 99 -18.85 -6.99 -0.63
C LEU A 99 -17.95 -5.77 -0.80
N MET A 100 -17.41 -5.49 -2.00
CA MET A 100 -16.64 -4.27 -2.24
C MET A 100 -17.47 -3.02 -1.94
N TRP A 101 -18.70 -2.96 -2.42
CA TRP A 101 -19.59 -1.81 -2.21
C TRP A 101 -19.93 -1.60 -0.72
N ILE A 102 -20.27 -2.67 0.00
CA ILE A 102 -20.74 -2.60 1.39
C ILE A 102 -19.59 -2.31 2.36
N MET A 103 -18.40 -2.89 2.09
CA MET A 103 -17.24 -2.74 2.98
C MET A 103 -16.43 -1.47 2.70
N PHE A 104 -16.71 -0.75 1.63
CA PHE A 104 -16.02 0.48 1.31
C PHE A 104 -16.55 1.62 2.17
N ASP A 105 -15.67 2.19 2.98
CA ASP A 105 -15.89 3.41 3.74
C ASP A 105 -15.07 4.56 3.11
N PRO A 106 -15.71 5.64 2.64
CA PRO A 106 -14.99 6.75 2.03
C PRO A 106 -14.17 7.59 3.04
N SER A 107 -14.38 7.40 4.33
CA SER A 107 -13.64 8.08 5.41
C SER A 107 -12.41 7.29 5.89
N GLN A 108 -12.13 6.11 5.31
CA GLN A 108 -11.03 5.24 5.71
C GLN A 108 -10.20 4.81 4.51
N ASP A 109 -8.98 4.31 4.79
CA ASP A 109 -8.11 3.72 3.78
C ASP A 109 -8.81 2.56 3.05
N PRO A 110 -8.92 2.64 1.71
CA PRO A 110 -9.59 1.61 0.92
C PRO A 110 -8.78 0.32 0.75
N SER A 111 -7.59 0.20 1.32
CA SER A 111 -6.67 -0.92 1.09
C SER A 111 -7.28 -2.28 1.43
N ARG A 112 -8.13 -2.37 2.48
CA ARG A 112 -8.83 -3.62 2.81
C ARG A 112 -9.69 -4.14 1.66
N VAL A 113 -10.47 -3.27 1.03
CA VAL A 113 -11.34 -3.65 -0.10
C VAL A 113 -10.55 -3.79 -1.40
N TYR A 114 -9.40 -3.13 -1.50
CA TYR A 114 -8.50 -3.18 -2.64
C TYR A 114 -7.68 -4.48 -2.68
N TYR A 115 -7.16 -4.94 -1.54
CA TYR A 115 -6.39 -6.18 -1.39
C TYR A 115 -7.25 -7.44 -1.29
N GLY A 116 -8.51 -7.33 -0.88
CA GLY A 116 -9.35 -8.48 -0.56
C GLY A 116 -9.63 -9.39 -1.75
N THR A 117 -9.39 -10.70 -1.61
CA THR A 117 -9.79 -11.68 -2.63
C THR A 117 -11.31 -11.73 -2.75
N ASP A 118 -12.01 -11.61 -1.65
CA ASP A 118 -13.47 -11.58 -1.53
C ASP A 118 -14.08 -10.40 -2.29
N THR A 119 -13.46 -9.22 -2.21
CA THR A 119 -13.92 -7.98 -2.85
C THR A 119 -13.46 -7.84 -4.30
N ARG A 120 -12.44 -8.57 -4.73
CA ARG A 120 -11.83 -8.45 -6.08
C ARG A 120 -12.10 -9.63 -7.02
N ALA A 121 -12.59 -10.77 -6.50
CA ALA A 121 -12.82 -11.97 -7.30
C ALA A 121 -13.80 -11.76 -8.46
N PHE A 122 -14.70 -10.79 -8.39
CA PHE A 122 -15.65 -10.48 -9.47
C PHE A 122 -14.95 -10.20 -10.81
N SER A 123 -13.78 -9.57 -10.81
CA SER A 123 -13.03 -9.25 -12.03
C SER A 123 -12.59 -10.52 -12.79
N LEU A 124 -12.12 -11.53 -12.07
CA LEU A 124 -11.73 -12.83 -12.61
C LEU A 124 -12.98 -13.66 -13.00
N LEU A 125 -14.03 -13.58 -12.19
CA LEU A 125 -15.30 -14.27 -12.44
C LEU A 125 -16.01 -13.74 -13.69
N PHE A 126 -15.90 -12.45 -14.03
CA PHE A 126 -16.36 -11.92 -15.32
C PHE A 126 -15.69 -12.63 -16.50
N GLY A 127 -14.38 -12.87 -16.42
CA GLY A 127 -13.66 -13.67 -17.42
C GLY A 127 -14.17 -15.11 -17.50
N ALA A 128 -14.44 -15.74 -16.35
CA ALA A 128 -15.02 -17.08 -16.28
C ALA A 128 -16.43 -17.13 -16.90
N LEU A 129 -17.27 -16.12 -16.68
CA LEU A 129 -18.60 -16.01 -17.30
C LEU A 129 -18.50 -15.90 -18.82
N LEU A 130 -17.55 -15.13 -19.35
CA LEU A 130 -17.30 -15.08 -20.80
C LEU A 130 -16.89 -16.45 -21.35
N ALA A 131 -16.01 -17.18 -20.65
CA ALA A 131 -15.59 -18.51 -21.04
C ALA A 131 -16.77 -19.51 -21.03
N ILE A 132 -17.61 -19.49 -19.99
CA ILE A 132 -18.82 -20.30 -19.88
C ILE A 132 -19.75 -20.00 -21.06
N ARG A 133 -20.02 -18.71 -21.36
CA ARG A 133 -20.85 -18.31 -22.49
C ARG A 133 -20.30 -18.82 -23.82
N SER A 134 -18.98 -18.77 -24.03
CA SER A 134 -18.36 -19.23 -25.27
C SER A 134 -18.51 -20.75 -25.47
N GLN A 135 -18.55 -21.52 -24.38
CA GLN A 135 -18.75 -22.98 -24.39
C GLN A 135 -20.21 -23.40 -24.62
N TYR A 136 -21.16 -22.68 -24.01
CA TYR A 136 -22.58 -23.04 -24.03
C TYR A 136 -23.41 -22.23 -25.04
N GLY A 137 -22.86 -21.16 -25.60
CA GLY A 137 -23.56 -20.25 -26.49
C GLY A 137 -23.77 -20.85 -27.87
N LYS A 138 -25.05 -21.07 -28.25
CA LYS A 138 -25.42 -21.27 -29.64
C LYS A 138 -25.27 -19.96 -30.39
N GLN A 139 -24.55 -19.97 -31.51
CA GLN A 139 -24.31 -18.89 -32.49
C GLN A 139 -24.29 -17.44 -31.95
N ASN A 140 -23.29 -16.68 -32.35
CA ASN A 140 -23.19 -15.25 -32.01
C ASN A 140 -24.45 -14.51 -32.50
N LEU A 141 -25.33 -14.14 -31.58
CA LEU A 141 -26.55 -13.36 -31.85
C LEU A 141 -26.23 -11.93 -32.30
N ILE A 142 -25.01 -11.49 -32.09
CA ILE A 142 -24.54 -10.11 -32.35
C ILE A 142 -23.69 -10.13 -33.61
N SER A 143 -23.98 -9.23 -34.56
CA SER A 143 -23.17 -9.07 -35.78
C SER A 143 -21.72 -8.69 -35.46
N CYS A 144 -20.79 -9.09 -36.33
CA CYS A 144 -19.37 -8.74 -36.18
C CYS A 144 -19.16 -7.22 -36.03
N THR A 145 -19.85 -6.42 -36.83
CA THR A 145 -19.79 -4.96 -36.80
C THR A 145 -20.25 -4.35 -35.47
N LEU A 146 -21.32 -4.91 -34.86
CA LEU A 146 -21.81 -4.42 -33.57
C LEU A 146 -20.84 -4.81 -32.44
N ARG A 147 -20.28 -6.02 -32.49
CA ARG A 147 -19.25 -6.47 -31.54
C ARG A 147 -18.02 -5.57 -31.59
N GLU A 148 -17.58 -5.21 -32.79
CA GLU A 148 -16.46 -4.30 -33.02
C GLU A 148 -16.70 -2.93 -32.38
N LYS A 149 -17.87 -2.32 -32.64
CA LYS A 149 -18.26 -1.04 -32.05
C LYS A 149 -18.28 -1.11 -30.52
N ILE A 150 -18.89 -2.16 -29.95
CA ILE A 150 -18.90 -2.37 -28.50
C ILE A 150 -17.47 -2.47 -27.95
N GLY A 151 -16.60 -3.23 -28.60
CA GLY A 151 -15.21 -3.39 -28.15
C GLY A 151 -14.42 -2.06 -28.18
N VAL A 152 -14.56 -1.27 -29.25
CA VAL A 152 -13.90 0.03 -29.38
C VAL A 152 -14.42 1.02 -28.33
N VAL A 153 -15.74 1.15 -28.17
CA VAL A 153 -16.35 2.02 -27.15
C VAL A 153 -15.90 1.61 -25.75
N SER A 154 -15.87 0.29 -25.47
CA SER A 154 -15.42 -0.22 -24.18
C SER A 154 -13.95 0.08 -23.92
N LEU A 155 -13.07 -0.05 -24.92
CA LEU A 155 -11.65 0.29 -24.79
C LEU A 155 -11.45 1.79 -24.52
N VAL A 156 -12.15 2.65 -25.28
CA VAL A 156 -12.13 4.10 -25.03
C VAL A 156 -12.65 4.42 -23.63
N GLY A 157 -13.74 3.78 -23.21
CA GLY A 157 -14.29 3.94 -21.85
C GLY A 157 -13.27 3.59 -20.75
N ILE A 158 -12.54 2.47 -20.91
CA ILE A 158 -11.46 2.12 -19.97
C ILE A 158 -10.38 3.21 -19.94
N LEU A 159 -9.90 3.64 -21.11
CA LEU A 159 -8.85 4.67 -21.21
C LEU A 159 -9.31 6.01 -20.59
N CYS A 160 -10.56 6.39 -20.79
CA CYS A 160 -11.12 7.58 -20.13
C CYS A 160 -11.17 7.42 -18.61
N ILE A 161 -11.68 6.31 -18.11
CA ILE A 161 -11.77 6.09 -16.66
C ILE A 161 -10.37 6.11 -16.04
N THR A 162 -9.40 5.42 -16.62
CA THR A 162 -8.02 5.37 -16.10
C THR A 162 -7.27 6.70 -16.21
N GLY A 163 -7.67 7.59 -17.13
CA GLY A 163 -7.03 8.89 -17.31
C GLY A 163 -7.63 10.04 -16.51
N PHE A 164 -8.88 9.91 -16.05
CA PHE A 164 -9.60 11.00 -15.40
C PHE A 164 -10.15 10.68 -14.00
N VAL A 165 -10.04 9.46 -13.54
CA VAL A 165 -10.57 9.06 -12.21
C VAL A 165 -9.42 8.64 -11.32
N ASP A 166 -9.32 9.29 -10.16
CA ASP A 166 -8.33 9.01 -9.14
C ASP A 166 -8.61 7.64 -8.47
N GLY A 167 -7.53 6.96 -8.05
CA GLY A 167 -7.57 5.68 -7.34
C GLY A 167 -8.31 5.73 -5.99
N TYR A 168 -8.36 6.88 -5.34
CA TYR A 168 -9.12 7.11 -4.09
C TYR A 168 -10.61 7.38 -4.31
N SER A 169 -11.01 7.68 -5.54
CA SER A 169 -12.38 8.07 -5.83
C SER A 169 -13.38 7.03 -5.37
N SER A 170 -14.36 7.44 -4.56
CA SER A 170 -15.51 6.61 -4.15
C SER A 170 -16.23 5.97 -5.33
N PHE A 171 -16.18 6.59 -6.51
CA PHE A 171 -16.71 6.00 -7.74
C PHE A 171 -16.10 4.63 -8.05
N PHE A 172 -14.78 4.47 -7.87
CA PHE A 172 -14.12 3.19 -8.17
C PHE A 172 -14.67 2.06 -7.31
N TYR A 173 -14.83 2.27 -6.01
CA TYR A 173 -15.27 1.24 -5.06
C TYR A 173 -16.77 1.03 -5.08
N ARG A 174 -17.55 2.08 -5.41
CA ARG A 174 -19.01 2.02 -5.55
C ARG A 174 -19.48 1.66 -6.95
N GLY A 175 -18.70 0.87 -7.71
CA GLY A 175 -19.09 0.29 -9.00
C GLY A 175 -18.11 0.52 -10.15
N GLY A 176 -17.19 1.48 -10.07
CA GLY A 176 -16.20 1.77 -11.11
C GLY A 176 -15.32 0.55 -11.45
N HIS A 177 -14.84 -0.17 -10.45
CA HIS A 177 -14.08 -1.42 -10.66
C HIS A 177 -14.91 -2.50 -11.38
N VAL A 178 -16.19 -2.62 -11.04
CA VAL A 178 -17.12 -3.55 -11.70
C VAL A 178 -17.31 -3.13 -13.16
N LEU A 179 -17.51 -1.82 -13.41
CA LEU A 179 -17.66 -1.25 -14.74
C LEU A 179 -16.40 -1.50 -15.59
N VAL A 180 -15.22 -1.20 -15.09
CA VAL A 180 -13.94 -1.44 -15.80
C VAL A 180 -13.78 -2.92 -16.14
N SER A 181 -14.05 -3.82 -15.18
CA SER A 181 -14.00 -5.28 -15.40
C SER A 181 -14.99 -5.74 -16.46
N PHE A 182 -16.19 -5.20 -16.46
CA PHE A 182 -17.21 -5.48 -17.48
C PHE A 182 -16.79 -4.97 -18.86
N LEU A 183 -16.32 -3.74 -18.96
CA LEU A 183 -15.78 -3.16 -20.20
C LEU A 183 -14.60 -3.99 -20.74
N ALA A 184 -13.70 -4.44 -19.88
CA ALA A 184 -12.58 -5.31 -20.28
C ALA A 184 -13.07 -6.63 -20.90
N VAL A 185 -14.09 -7.24 -20.32
CA VAL A 185 -14.72 -8.45 -20.88
C VAL A 185 -15.36 -8.19 -22.24
N LEU A 186 -15.97 -7.01 -22.46
CA LEU A 186 -16.52 -6.64 -23.77
C LEU A 186 -15.43 -6.44 -24.83
N VAL A 187 -14.28 -5.86 -24.46
CA VAL A 187 -13.10 -5.78 -25.34
C VAL A 187 -12.63 -7.18 -25.71
N ILE A 188 -12.44 -8.06 -24.73
CA ILE A 188 -12.02 -9.46 -24.96
C ILE A 188 -13.03 -10.16 -25.88
N TYR A 189 -14.34 -10.00 -25.62
CA TYR A 189 -15.40 -10.59 -26.45
C TYR A 189 -15.32 -10.12 -27.92
N ALA A 190 -15.01 -8.84 -28.14
CA ALA A 190 -14.84 -8.32 -29.51
C ALA A 190 -13.61 -8.91 -30.21
N VAL A 191 -12.49 -8.99 -29.52
CA VAL A 191 -11.20 -9.49 -30.06
C VAL A 191 -11.22 -11.00 -30.34
N LEU A 192 -12.10 -11.78 -29.69
CA LEU A 192 -12.23 -13.23 -29.97
C LEU A 192 -12.74 -13.54 -31.40
N ASP A 193 -13.32 -12.59 -32.13
CA ASP A 193 -13.67 -12.78 -33.53
C ASP A 193 -12.44 -12.59 -34.42
N LYS A 194 -12.11 -13.60 -35.22
CA LYS A 194 -10.95 -13.56 -36.14
C LYS A 194 -11.02 -12.44 -37.19
N ARG A 195 -12.20 -11.84 -37.40
CA ARG A 195 -12.44 -10.73 -38.33
C ARG A 195 -12.39 -9.36 -37.65
N SER A 196 -12.12 -9.31 -36.34
CA SER A 196 -12.06 -8.07 -35.57
C SER A 196 -10.87 -7.22 -36.00
N ILE A 197 -11.14 -5.97 -36.40
CA ILE A 197 -10.12 -4.95 -36.70
C ILE A 197 -9.42 -4.58 -35.41
N LEU A 198 -10.18 -4.40 -34.30
CA LEU A 198 -9.62 -4.16 -32.97
C LEU A 198 -8.64 -5.27 -32.57
N GLY A 199 -9.02 -6.54 -32.82
CA GLY A 199 -8.15 -7.69 -32.61
C GLY A 199 -6.89 -7.65 -33.48
N ALA A 200 -7.00 -7.20 -34.73
CA ALA A 200 -5.85 -7.02 -35.60
C ALA A 200 -4.91 -5.89 -35.13
N VAL A 201 -5.46 -4.77 -34.67
CA VAL A 201 -4.70 -3.64 -34.12
C VAL A 201 -3.98 -4.03 -32.82
N LEU A 202 -4.69 -4.65 -31.87
CA LEU A 202 -4.09 -5.11 -30.61
C LEU A 202 -3.10 -6.28 -30.82
N GLY A 203 -3.24 -7.01 -31.94
CA GLY A 203 -2.32 -8.07 -32.36
C GLY A 203 -1.09 -7.60 -33.15
N LEU A 204 -0.89 -6.29 -33.34
CA LEU A 204 0.31 -5.76 -33.98
C LEU A 204 1.59 -6.21 -33.25
N PRO A 205 2.69 -6.47 -33.97
CA PRO A 205 3.90 -7.06 -33.39
C PRO A 205 4.41 -6.39 -32.12
N PRO A 206 4.47 -5.05 -31.99
CA PRO A 206 4.92 -4.41 -30.76
C PRO A 206 3.99 -4.66 -29.58
N LEU A 207 2.66 -4.53 -29.76
CA LEU A 207 1.67 -4.74 -28.72
C LEU A 207 1.60 -6.22 -28.29
N LYS A 208 1.66 -7.12 -29.27
CA LYS A 208 1.74 -8.56 -29.02
C LYS A 208 3.00 -8.90 -28.22
N TRP A 209 4.16 -8.31 -28.57
CA TRP A 209 5.40 -8.53 -27.86
C TRP A 209 5.32 -8.12 -26.40
N ILE A 210 4.73 -6.94 -26.10
CA ILE A 210 4.46 -6.46 -24.75
C ILE A 210 3.51 -7.43 -24.03
N GLY A 211 2.40 -7.80 -24.67
CA GLY A 211 1.40 -8.70 -24.06
C GLY A 211 1.95 -10.08 -23.69
N GLU A 212 2.82 -10.65 -24.53
CA GLU A 212 3.46 -11.93 -24.22
C GLU A 212 4.40 -11.87 -23.02
N ARG A 213 4.91 -10.69 -22.67
CA ARG A 213 5.86 -10.43 -21.58
C ARG A 213 5.26 -9.69 -20.41
N SER A 214 3.98 -9.39 -20.45
CA SER A 214 3.29 -8.57 -19.43
C SER A 214 3.48 -9.10 -18.01
N TYR A 215 3.50 -10.42 -17.83
CA TYR A 215 3.79 -11.04 -16.55
C TYR A 215 5.21 -10.74 -16.05
N GLY A 216 6.22 -10.86 -16.92
CA GLY A 216 7.60 -10.50 -16.59
C GLY A 216 7.75 -9.01 -16.32
N ILE A 217 7.10 -8.15 -17.13
CA ILE A 217 7.09 -6.70 -16.94
C ILE A 217 6.50 -6.35 -15.57
N TYR A 218 5.36 -6.93 -15.22
CA TYR A 218 4.73 -6.75 -13.93
C TYR A 218 5.59 -7.20 -12.75
N LEU A 219 6.31 -8.31 -12.89
CA LEU A 219 7.19 -8.81 -11.82
C LEU A 219 8.43 -7.93 -11.59
N TRP A 220 8.98 -7.32 -12.64
CA TRP A 220 10.26 -6.61 -12.55
C TRP A 220 10.13 -5.10 -12.36
N HIS A 221 9.02 -4.45 -12.82
CA HIS A 221 8.94 -2.99 -12.80
C HIS A 221 9.09 -2.40 -11.40
N TYR A 222 8.30 -2.89 -10.44
CA TYR A 222 8.23 -2.31 -9.12
C TYR A 222 9.54 -2.45 -8.31
N PRO A 223 10.18 -3.66 -8.22
CA PRO A 223 11.50 -3.76 -7.60
C PRO A 223 12.57 -2.87 -8.25
N ILE A 224 12.52 -2.68 -9.58
CA ILE A 224 13.50 -1.84 -10.29
C ILE A 224 13.29 -0.38 -9.91
N ILE A 225 12.06 0.11 -9.88
CA ILE A 225 11.73 1.48 -9.46
C ILE A 225 12.24 1.72 -8.03
N LEU A 226 11.94 0.81 -7.10
CA LEU A 226 12.40 0.96 -5.72
C LEU A 226 13.91 0.89 -5.55
N LEU A 227 14.60 0.08 -6.35
CA LEU A 227 16.06 -0.03 -6.28
C LEU A 227 16.80 1.16 -6.91
N LEU A 228 16.21 1.84 -7.90
CA LEU A 228 16.87 2.92 -8.64
C LEU A 228 16.43 4.31 -8.17
N SER A 229 15.14 4.56 -8.03
CA SER A 229 14.59 5.85 -7.61
C SER A 229 14.03 5.87 -6.19
N GLY A 230 13.99 4.70 -5.50
CA GLY A 230 13.37 4.60 -4.17
C GLY A 230 11.85 4.80 -4.17
N GLY A 231 11.20 4.78 -5.34
CA GLY A 231 9.78 5.13 -5.49
C GLY A 231 9.51 6.63 -5.62
N LYS A 232 10.56 7.48 -5.56
CA LYS A 232 10.47 8.94 -5.71
C LYS A 232 10.19 9.35 -7.15
N SER A 233 9.70 10.57 -7.35
CA SER A 233 9.63 11.17 -8.69
C SER A 233 11.05 11.30 -9.27
N ALA A 234 11.30 10.55 -10.32
CA ALA A 234 12.62 10.45 -10.93
C ALA A 234 12.74 11.40 -12.14
N PRO A 235 13.93 11.93 -12.42
CA PRO A 235 14.16 12.66 -13.67
C PRO A 235 13.91 11.73 -14.86
N TRP A 236 13.42 12.29 -15.98
CA TRP A 236 12.96 11.52 -17.15
C TRP A 236 13.95 10.49 -17.68
N TRP A 237 15.27 10.76 -17.57
CA TRP A 237 16.33 9.84 -18.03
C TRP A 237 16.43 8.60 -17.13
N LEU A 238 16.19 8.74 -15.80
CA LEU A 238 16.19 7.62 -14.85
C LEU A 238 14.95 6.76 -15.08
N SER A 239 13.78 7.37 -15.26
CA SER A 239 12.55 6.64 -15.62
C SER A 239 12.70 5.88 -16.94
N LEU A 240 13.43 6.43 -17.91
CA LEU A 240 13.76 5.71 -19.15
C LEU A 240 14.64 4.48 -18.88
N ILE A 241 15.64 4.59 -18.00
CA ILE A 241 16.49 3.46 -17.59
C ILE A 241 15.65 2.38 -16.88
N GLU A 242 14.76 2.76 -15.98
CA GLU A 242 13.84 1.84 -15.29
C GLU A 242 12.97 1.05 -16.27
N VAL A 243 12.38 1.72 -17.24
CA VAL A 243 11.60 1.08 -18.32
C VAL A 243 12.46 0.13 -19.14
N LEU A 244 13.63 0.57 -19.60
CA LEU A 244 14.51 -0.26 -20.44
C LEU A 244 15.03 -1.49 -19.69
N LEU A 245 15.41 -1.32 -18.42
CA LEU A 245 15.87 -2.44 -17.57
C LEU A 245 14.73 -3.42 -17.28
N THR A 246 13.52 -2.92 -17.02
CA THR A 246 12.30 -3.73 -16.86
C THR A 246 12.03 -4.57 -18.11
N LEU A 247 12.06 -3.97 -19.28
CA LEU A 247 11.86 -4.67 -20.55
C LEU A 247 12.95 -5.69 -20.82
N LEU A 248 14.21 -5.38 -20.52
CA LEU A 248 15.35 -6.29 -20.68
C LEU A 248 15.21 -7.51 -19.77
N LEU A 249 14.98 -7.30 -18.46
CA LEU A 249 14.83 -8.40 -17.50
C LEU A 249 13.58 -9.25 -17.77
N SER A 250 12.52 -8.63 -18.26
CA SER A 250 11.31 -9.33 -18.68
C SER A 250 11.57 -10.22 -19.90
N GLU A 251 12.30 -9.72 -20.89
CA GLU A 251 12.70 -10.51 -22.08
C GLU A 251 13.60 -11.70 -21.69
N LEU A 252 14.58 -11.48 -20.81
CA LEU A 252 15.43 -12.53 -20.30
C LEU A 252 14.63 -13.59 -19.55
N SER A 253 13.74 -13.18 -18.65
CA SER A 253 12.85 -14.08 -17.90
C SER A 253 11.94 -14.87 -18.84
N TYR A 254 11.37 -14.22 -19.85
CA TYR A 254 10.48 -14.83 -20.84
C TYR A 254 11.23 -15.93 -21.64
N ARG A 255 12.43 -15.62 -22.16
CA ARG A 255 13.20 -16.58 -22.99
C ARG A 255 13.84 -17.69 -22.19
N LEU A 256 14.42 -17.37 -21.02
CA LEU A 256 15.23 -18.32 -20.27
C LEU A 256 14.42 -19.19 -19.29
N VAL A 257 13.28 -18.69 -18.82
CA VAL A 257 12.48 -19.36 -17.79
C VAL A 257 11.08 -19.73 -18.29
N GLU A 258 10.29 -18.75 -18.70
CA GLU A 258 8.89 -18.98 -19.03
C GLU A 258 8.71 -19.87 -20.27
N THR A 259 9.33 -19.51 -21.38
CA THR A 259 9.19 -20.24 -22.65
C THR A 259 9.61 -21.70 -22.53
N PRO A 260 10.77 -22.04 -21.94
CA PRO A 260 11.17 -23.44 -21.75
C PRO A 260 10.18 -24.23 -20.88
N ILE A 261 9.69 -23.63 -19.78
CA ILE A 261 8.74 -24.30 -18.87
C ILE A 261 7.40 -24.52 -19.58
N ARG A 262 6.85 -23.49 -20.25
CA ARG A 262 5.59 -23.57 -21.01
C ARG A 262 5.64 -24.59 -22.14
N HIS A 263 6.78 -24.77 -22.79
CA HIS A 263 6.97 -25.81 -23.82
C HIS A 263 7.20 -27.20 -23.23
N GLY A 264 7.08 -27.36 -21.93
CA GLY A 264 7.11 -28.63 -21.24
C GLY A 264 8.50 -29.29 -21.24
N ILE A 265 9.58 -28.49 -21.22
CA ILE A 265 10.96 -29.03 -21.23
C ILE A 265 11.18 -30.03 -20.11
N ILE A 266 10.63 -29.75 -18.90
CA ILE A 266 10.73 -30.64 -17.74
C ILE A 266 10.03 -31.97 -18.03
N ARG A 267 8.77 -31.93 -18.49
CA ARG A 267 7.98 -33.12 -18.81
C ARG A 267 8.64 -33.94 -19.93
N LYS A 268 9.12 -33.28 -20.99
CA LYS A 268 9.81 -33.93 -22.10
C LYS A 268 11.12 -34.57 -21.64
N SER A 269 11.89 -33.91 -20.79
CA SER A 269 13.14 -34.42 -20.25
C SER A 269 12.89 -35.62 -19.32
N ILE A 270 11.89 -35.56 -18.45
CA ILE A 270 11.50 -36.70 -17.59
C ILE A 270 11.04 -37.87 -18.45
N ALA A 271 10.14 -37.66 -19.41
CA ALA A 271 9.64 -38.68 -20.30
C ALA A 271 10.79 -39.35 -21.12
N PHE A 272 11.75 -38.54 -21.54
CA PHE A 272 12.94 -39.07 -22.26
C PHE A 272 13.84 -39.89 -21.34
N ILE A 273 14.06 -39.49 -20.10
CA ILE A 273 14.86 -40.22 -19.10
C ILE A 273 14.18 -41.54 -18.71
N THR A 274 12.85 -41.54 -18.56
CA THR A 274 12.07 -42.72 -18.19
C THR A 274 11.80 -43.64 -19.37
N SER A 275 12.08 -43.21 -20.63
CA SER A 275 12.03 -44.08 -21.78
C SER A 275 13.13 -45.16 -21.67
N HIS A 276 12.74 -46.42 -21.89
CA HIS A 276 13.71 -47.54 -21.87
C HIS A 276 14.54 -47.51 -23.16
N PRO A 277 15.79 -47.00 -23.13
CA PRO A 277 16.59 -46.85 -24.33
C PRO A 277 17.00 -48.23 -24.87
N ARG A 278 16.62 -48.52 -26.11
CA ARG A 278 16.88 -49.78 -26.76
C ARG A 278 18.24 -49.81 -27.49
N SER A 279 18.77 -48.66 -27.88
CA SER A 279 20.02 -48.52 -28.60
C SER A 279 21.14 -47.87 -27.78
N ARG A 280 22.42 -48.16 -28.11
CA ARG A 280 23.59 -47.52 -27.50
C ARG A 280 23.55 -45.97 -27.68
N ARG A 281 23.06 -45.51 -28.82
CA ARG A 281 22.96 -44.09 -29.15
C ARG A 281 21.91 -43.36 -28.26
N GLU A 282 20.76 -43.99 -28.05
CA GLU A 282 19.73 -43.49 -27.15
C GLU A 282 20.22 -43.44 -25.70
N ARG A 283 20.95 -44.43 -25.21
CA ARG A 283 21.55 -44.44 -23.87
C ARG A 283 22.51 -43.25 -23.67
N ILE A 284 23.35 -42.92 -24.66
CA ILE A 284 24.26 -41.78 -24.61
C ILE A 284 23.47 -40.48 -24.56
N GLN A 285 22.40 -40.38 -25.34
CA GLN A 285 21.53 -39.19 -25.31
C GLN A 285 20.82 -39.02 -23.95
N VAL A 286 20.27 -40.11 -23.38
CA VAL A 286 19.66 -40.07 -22.03
C VAL A 286 20.67 -39.59 -20.98
N VAL A 287 21.89 -40.15 -21.00
CA VAL A 287 22.96 -39.73 -20.08
C VAL A 287 23.32 -38.26 -20.27
N SER A 288 23.35 -37.75 -21.50
CA SER A 288 23.65 -36.36 -21.78
C SER A 288 22.56 -35.41 -21.26
N VAL A 289 21.27 -35.76 -21.41
CA VAL A 289 20.12 -35.02 -20.87
C VAL A 289 20.15 -35.07 -19.35
N LEU A 290 20.37 -36.22 -18.74
CA LEU A 290 20.51 -36.41 -17.30
C LEU A 290 21.60 -35.51 -16.71
N ARG A 291 22.78 -35.50 -17.34
CA ARG A 291 23.90 -34.65 -16.94
C ARG A 291 23.58 -33.16 -17.06
N ARG A 292 22.85 -32.76 -18.13
CA ARG A 292 22.38 -31.37 -18.26
C ARG A 292 21.39 -31.01 -17.18
N MET A 293 20.40 -31.85 -16.89
CA MET A 293 19.43 -31.63 -15.80
C MET A 293 20.12 -31.56 -14.44
N MET A 294 21.07 -32.50 -14.16
CA MET A 294 21.85 -32.43 -12.91
C MET A 294 22.60 -31.11 -12.77
N LYS A 295 23.26 -30.62 -13.84
CA LYS A 295 23.94 -29.30 -13.78
C LYS A 295 22.97 -28.17 -13.50
N VAL A 296 21.78 -28.17 -14.13
CA VAL A 296 20.73 -27.16 -13.85
C VAL A 296 20.22 -27.30 -12.42
N CYS A 297 19.92 -28.51 -11.95
CA CYS A 297 19.47 -28.74 -10.58
C CYS A 297 20.52 -28.31 -9.54
N ILE A 298 21.79 -28.67 -9.74
CA ILE A 298 22.89 -28.27 -8.85
C ILE A 298 23.01 -26.74 -8.86
N GLY A 299 23.04 -26.11 -10.05
CA GLY A 299 23.13 -24.63 -10.16
C GLY A 299 21.97 -23.93 -9.47
N THR A 300 20.73 -24.36 -9.70
CA THR A 300 19.56 -23.77 -9.03
C THR A 300 19.58 -24.01 -7.52
N SER A 301 19.94 -25.22 -7.06
CA SER A 301 20.05 -25.50 -5.62
C SER A 301 21.16 -24.68 -4.96
N THR A 302 22.30 -24.46 -5.62
CA THR A 302 23.37 -23.60 -5.13
C THR A 302 22.90 -22.14 -4.99
N ILE A 303 22.17 -21.61 -5.98
CA ILE A 303 21.64 -20.26 -5.95
C ILE A 303 20.58 -20.12 -4.84
N ILE A 304 19.70 -21.10 -4.68
CA ILE A 304 18.70 -21.12 -3.59
C ILE A 304 19.40 -21.17 -2.23
N LEU A 305 20.40 -22.05 -2.07
CA LEU A 305 21.17 -22.14 -0.83
C LEU A 305 21.89 -20.81 -0.51
N ALA A 306 22.50 -20.18 -1.51
CA ALA A 306 23.16 -18.89 -1.33
C ALA A 306 22.15 -17.80 -0.94
N ALA A 307 20.93 -17.78 -1.51
CA ALA A 307 19.86 -16.87 -1.10
C ALA A 307 19.41 -17.13 0.35
N ILE A 308 19.27 -18.40 0.75
CA ILE A 308 18.97 -18.77 2.14
C ILE A 308 20.09 -18.30 3.08
N LEU A 309 21.35 -18.50 2.70
CA LEU A 309 22.48 -18.01 3.49
C LEU A 309 22.50 -16.48 3.59
N CYS A 310 22.16 -15.74 2.52
CA CYS A 310 21.95 -14.29 2.59
C CYS A 310 20.86 -13.93 3.60
N ILE A 311 19.71 -14.61 3.58
CA ILE A 311 18.60 -14.33 4.52
C ILE A 311 19.02 -14.60 5.98
N ILE A 312 19.89 -15.58 6.22
CA ILE A 312 20.33 -15.96 7.57
C ILE A 312 21.46 -15.06 8.07
N PHE A 313 22.46 -14.79 7.24
CA PHE A 313 23.71 -14.17 7.67
C PHE A 313 23.85 -12.69 7.34
N VAL A 314 23.09 -12.13 6.40
CA VAL A 314 23.10 -10.69 6.17
C VAL A 314 22.32 -10.02 7.30
N PRO A 315 22.96 -9.10 8.07
CA PRO A 315 22.27 -8.40 9.13
C PRO A 315 21.02 -7.70 8.57
N LYS A 316 19.89 -7.95 9.20
CA LYS A 316 18.66 -7.22 8.96
C LYS A 316 18.83 -5.91 9.69
N GLU A 317 19.11 -4.85 8.93
CA GLU A 317 19.50 -3.59 9.53
C GLU A 317 18.31 -2.80 10.04
N GLN A 318 18.56 -2.13 11.15
CA GLN A 318 17.98 -0.89 11.71
C GLN A 318 16.50 -0.50 11.42
N ALA A 319 15.96 -0.79 10.23
CA ALA A 319 14.52 -0.58 9.99
C ALA A 319 13.60 -1.45 10.88
N LEU A 320 14.10 -2.56 11.42
CA LEU A 320 13.39 -3.38 12.42
C LEU A 320 13.68 -2.86 13.84
N SER A 321 14.91 -2.44 14.14
CA SER A 321 15.21 -1.81 15.43
C SER A 321 14.46 -0.48 15.56
N ASN A 322 14.36 0.30 14.51
CA ASN A 322 13.59 1.55 14.54
C ASN A 322 12.09 1.31 14.67
N ILE A 323 11.54 0.25 14.06
CA ILE A 323 10.12 -0.12 14.26
C ILE A 323 9.90 -0.67 15.67
N GLU A 324 10.75 -1.56 16.16
CA GLU A 324 10.70 -2.06 17.55
C GLU A 324 10.94 -0.94 18.57
N GLU A 325 11.85 0.00 18.30
CA GLU A 325 12.05 1.21 19.10
C GLU A 325 10.84 2.14 19.03
N LEU A 326 10.28 2.38 17.85
CA LEU A 326 9.06 3.19 17.67
C LEU A 326 7.84 2.51 18.32
N GLU A 327 7.70 1.19 18.23
CA GLU A 327 6.64 0.45 18.93
C GLU A 327 6.82 0.55 20.45
N ALA A 328 8.04 0.44 20.97
CA ALA A 328 8.34 0.62 22.38
C ALA A 328 8.11 2.07 22.84
N GLN A 329 8.45 3.06 22.02
CA GLN A 329 8.16 4.48 22.26
C GLN A 329 6.64 4.73 22.23
N ALA A 330 5.91 4.16 21.27
CA ALA A 330 4.45 4.27 21.18
C ALA A 330 3.77 3.69 22.43
N GLN A 331 4.26 2.56 22.91
CA GLN A 331 3.72 1.93 24.13
C GLN A 331 4.00 2.80 25.36
N LYS A 332 5.23 3.31 25.49
CA LYS A 332 5.63 4.22 26.57
C LYS A 332 4.86 5.57 26.50
N ALA A 333 4.69 6.12 25.31
CA ALA A 333 3.92 7.35 25.11
C ALA A 333 2.45 7.17 25.49
N SER A 334 1.83 6.05 25.09
CA SER A 334 0.45 5.70 25.45
C SER A 334 0.27 5.49 26.97
N GLU A 335 1.24 4.85 27.64
CA GLU A 335 1.23 4.68 29.10
C GLU A 335 1.38 6.06 29.79
N THR A 336 2.33 6.89 29.35
CA THR A 336 2.55 8.24 29.89
C THR A 336 1.34 9.15 29.67
N ALA A 337 0.71 9.08 28.48
CA ALA A 337 -0.49 9.85 28.17
C ALA A 337 -1.67 9.47 29.10
N LYS A 338 -1.84 8.18 29.39
CA LYS A 338 -2.87 7.70 30.35
C LYS A 338 -2.57 8.14 31.78
N GLU A 339 -1.33 8.01 32.25
CA GLU A 339 -0.94 8.45 33.59
C GLU A 339 -1.17 9.96 33.77
N LYS A 340 -0.88 10.77 32.74
CA LYS A 340 -1.09 12.22 32.79
C LYS A 340 -2.57 12.60 32.73
N ALA A 341 -3.38 11.87 31.98
CA ALA A 341 -4.83 12.06 31.97
C ALA A 341 -5.47 11.75 33.33
N GLU A 342 -5.03 10.67 34.00
CA GLU A 342 -5.45 10.32 35.38
C GLU A 342 -5.02 11.39 36.40
N GLN A 343 -3.81 12.00 36.25
CA GLN A 343 -3.34 13.08 37.10
C GLN A 343 -4.11 14.39 36.90
N ALA A 344 -4.59 14.65 35.68
CA ALA A 344 -5.42 15.82 35.36
C ALA A 344 -6.79 15.72 36.03
N GLU A 345 -7.38 14.52 36.14
CA GLU A 345 -8.64 14.28 36.90
C GLU A 345 -8.46 14.57 38.40
N ASP A 346 -7.36 14.16 39.01
CA ASP A 346 -7.08 14.38 40.44
C ASP A 346 -6.82 15.84 40.78
N ASN A 347 -6.22 16.64 39.89
CA ASN A 347 -5.93 18.05 40.11
C ASN A 347 -7.15 18.98 39.90
N SER A 348 -8.18 18.57 39.18
CA SER A 348 -9.43 19.35 38.99
C SER A 348 -10.24 19.50 40.27
N GLY A 349 -9.88 18.82 41.37
CA GLY A 349 -10.55 18.85 42.67
C GLY A 349 -10.01 19.84 43.68
N ASN A 350 -8.89 20.54 43.45
CA ASN A 350 -8.24 21.42 44.42
C ASN A 350 -7.80 22.76 43.80
N THR A 351 -8.73 23.63 43.49
CA THR A 351 -8.45 25.04 43.31
C THR A 351 -8.71 25.77 44.63
N GLU A 352 -7.70 25.88 45.48
CA GLU A 352 -7.65 26.93 46.51
C GLU A 352 -6.99 28.19 45.91
N ASP A 353 -7.79 29.22 45.92
CA ASP A 353 -7.53 30.61 45.62
C ASP A 353 -6.34 31.14 46.43
N ASP A 354 -5.22 31.48 45.76
CA ASP A 354 -4.21 32.35 46.40
C ASP A 354 -3.78 33.47 45.45
N THR A 355 -4.21 34.64 45.83
CA THR A 355 -4.14 35.94 45.15
C THR A 355 -2.76 36.57 45.29
N GLN A 356 -2.35 37.24 44.19
CA GLN A 356 -1.42 38.39 44.10
C GLN A 356 0.08 38.15 44.08
N GLY A 357 0.62 38.31 42.90
CA GLY A 357 1.99 38.70 42.63
C GLY A 357 2.13 39.04 41.15
N ASP A 358 2.10 40.33 40.84
CA ASP A 358 2.39 40.93 39.55
C ASP A 358 3.89 40.65 39.21
N LEU A 359 4.16 39.52 38.55
CA LEU A 359 5.43 39.19 37.92
C LEU A 359 5.07 38.72 36.49
N SER A 360 5.59 39.38 35.47
CA SER A 360 5.53 38.88 34.10
C SER A 360 6.01 37.44 34.09
N GLU A 361 5.11 36.47 33.84
CA GLU A 361 5.48 35.09 33.68
C GLU A 361 6.52 34.97 32.56
N THR A 362 7.52 34.15 32.76
CA THR A 362 8.51 33.89 31.71
C THR A 362 7.91 32.99 30.64
N GLU A 363 8.35 33.09 29.39
CA GLU A 363 7.88 32.25 28.29
C GLU A 363 7.84 30.75 28.68
N ASP A 364 8.86 30.29 29.42
CA ASP A 364 8.94 28.89 29.85
C ASP A 364 7.91 28.55 30.95
N GLU A 365 7.52 29.51 31.81
CA GLU A 365 6.45 29.31 32.79
C GLU A 365 5.07 29.23 32.11
N ILE A 366 4.79 30.07 31.10
CA ILE A 366 3.56 29.99 30.31
C ILE A 366 3.44 28.62 29.66
N LEU A 367 4.46 28.20 28.92
CA LEU A 367 4.45 26.94 28.19
C LEU A 367 4.35 25.72 29.12
N SER A 368 5.02 25.76 30.27
CA SER A 368 5.00 24.66 31.23
C SER A 368 3.65 24.50 31.93
N ASN A 369 2.86 25.56 32.04
CA ASN A 369 1.53 25.53 32.67
C ASN A 369 0.42 25.07 31.71
N LEU A 370 0.65 25.10 30.38
CA LEU A 370 -0.36 24.71 29.41
C LEU A 370 -0.71 23.23 29.47
N GLN A 371 -2.01 22.94 29.33
CA GLN A 371 -2.57 21.60 29.22
C GLN A 371 -3.06 21.34 27.78
N LEU A 372 -2.13 21.11 26.87
CA LEU A 372 -2.43 20.85 25.47
C LEU A 372 -2.66 19.34 25.24
N LEU A 373 -3.52 19.00 24.30
CA LEU A 373 -3.68 17.63 23.76
C LEU A 373 -3.08 17.57 22.35
N LEU A 374 -1.92 16.98 22.21
CA LEU A 374 -1.34 16.66 20.91
C LEU A 374 -1.86 15.31 20.44
N ILE A 375 -2.52 15.30 19.29
CA ILE A 375 -2.96 14.07 18.60
C ILE A 375 -2.09 13.90 17.36
N GLY A 376 -1.23 12.88 17.36
CA GLY A 376 -0.19 12.72 16.36
C GLY A 376 -0.02 11.32 15.78
N ASP A 377 0.73 11.26 14.69
CA ASP A 377 1.17 10.03 14.06
C ASP A 377 2.62 9.66 14.45
N SER A 378 3.30 8.85 13.62
CA SER A 378 4.66 8.39 13.88
C SER A 378 5.71 9.53 13.90
N VAL A 379 5.44 10.66 13.22
CA VAL A 379 6.35 11.82 13.24
C VAL A 379 6.29 12.48 14.62
N ALA A 380 5.10 12.77 15.12
CA ALA A 380 4.89 13.31 16.46
C ALA A 380 5.38 12.35 17.55
N LEU A 381 5.21 11.03 17.34
CA LEU A 381 5.71 10.01 18.24
C LEU A 381 7.23 10.10 18.43
N GLY A 382 7.99 10.40 17.37
CA GLY A 382 9.44 10.61 17.42
C GLY A 382 9.87 11.87 18.18
N THR A 383 8.93 12.70 18.66
CA THR A 383 9.21 13.98 19.36
C THR A 383 8.69 14.03 20.80
N VAL A 384 8.24 12.90 21.34
CA VAL A 384 7.53 12.82 22.63
C VAL A 384 8.39 13.32 23.80
N ASP A 385 9.67 12.95 23.85
CA ASP A 385 10.56 13.34 24.93
C ASP A 385 10.84 14.86 24.88
N GLU A 386 11.05 15.42 23.69
CA GLU A 386 11.22 16.86 23.47
C GLU A 386 9.92 17.64 23.74
N PHE A 387 8.78 17.08 23.37
CA PHE A 387 7.47 17.70 23.67
C PHE A 387 7.27 17.86 25.18
N TYR A 388 7.47 16.81 25.95
CA TYR A 388 7.32 16.88 27.41
C TYR A 388 8.37 17.75 28.10
N SER A 389 9.53 18.00 27.47
CA SER A 389 10.51 18.93 28.01
C SER A 389 10.03 20.39 27.98
N VAL A 390 9.15 20.74 27.03
CA VAL A 390 8.59 22.09 26.86
C VAL A 390 7.19 22.20 27.44
N PHE A 391 6.37 21.16 27.30
CA PHE A 391 4.96 21.12 27.72
C PHE A 391 4.72 19.97 28.75
N PRO A 392 5.30 20.08 29.96
CA PRO A 392 5.27 18.98 30.93
C PRO A 392 3.86 18.63 31.45
N ASN A 393 2.92 19.56 31.41
CA ASN A 393 1.53 19.37 31.87
C ASN A 393 0.55 19.00 30.73
N SER A 394 1.05 18.86 29.51
CA SER A 394 0.27 18.50 28.33
C SER A 394 0.24 16.99 28.09
N ILE A 395 -0.62 16.56 27.17
CA ILE A 395 -0.77 15.16 26.75
C ILE A 395 -0.31 15.02 25.30
N CYS A 396 0.57 14.06 25.04
CA CYS A 396 0.96 13.66 23.68
C CYS A 396 0.43 12.26 23.40
N ASP A 397 -0.66 12.16 22.62
CA ASP A 397 -1.20 10.91 22.14
C ASP A 397 -0.81 10.70 20.67
N ALA A 398 0.28 9.99 20.46
CA ALA A 398 0.83 9.73 19.13
C ALA A 398 0.98 8.21 18.90
N ALA A 399 0.70 7.76 17.67
CA ALA A 399 0.79 6.34 17.32
C ALA A 399 1.27 6.12 15.89
N ILE A 400 1.91 4.97 15.66
CA ILE A 400 2.38 4.55 14.34
C ILE A 400 1.19 4.34 13.40
N SER A 401 1.32 4.82 12.16
CA SER A 401 0.33 4.65 11.08
C SER A 401 -1.07 5.18 11.42
N ARG A 402 -1.17 6.15 12.32
CA ARG A 402 -2.45 6.78 12.69
C ARG A 402 -2.97 7.64 11.55
N TYR A 403 -4.26 7.50 11.24
CA TYR A 403 -4.96 8.27 10.22
C TYR A 403 -5.57 9.56 10.78
N THR A 404 -5.77 10.52 9.90
CA THR A 404 -6.39 11.82 10.24
C THR A 404 -7.79 11.67 10.82
N THR A 405 -8.54 10.67 10.33
CA THR A 405 -9.92 10.37 10.77
C THR A 405 -10.02 9.82 12.19
N GLU A 406 -8.92 9.39 12.81
CA GLU A 406 -8.91 8.96 14.21
C GLU A 406 -8.90 10.13 15.20
N SER A 407 -8.56 11.35 14.72
CA SER A 407 -8.37 12.53 15.57
C SER A 407 -9.57 12.89 16.42
N TYR A 408 -10.76 12.87 15.85
CA TYR A 408 -11.98 13.26 16.56
C TYR A 408 -12.47 12.19 17.55
N ASP A 409 -12.26 10.91 17.28
CA ASP A 409 -12.59 9.84 18.21
C ASP A 409 -11.63 9.83 19.42
N ILE A 410 -10.34 10.14 19.19
CA ILE A 410 -9.34 10.31 20.25
C ILE A 410 -9.68 11.53 21.10
N TYR A 411 -10.00 12.66 20.48
CA TYR A 411 -10.45 13.85 21.19
C TYR A 411 -11.67 13.57 22.07
N ASP A 412 -12.68 12.90 21.52
CA ASP A 412 -13.89 12.51 22.27
C ASP A 412 -13.58 11.60 23.45
N ALA A 413 -12.63 10.65 23.30
CA ALA A 413 -12.23 9.76 24.39
C ALA A 413 -11.57 10.54 25.54
N TYR A 414 -10.71 11.53 25.24
CA TYR A 414 -10.11 12.35 26.29
C TYR A 414 -11.12 13.26 26.99
N VAL A 415 -12.01 13.89 26.24
CA VAL A 415 -13.00 14.82 26.80
C VAL A 415 -14.13 14.09 27.53
N ASN A 416 -14.71 13.04 26.91
CA ASN A 416 -15.93 12.41 27.44
C ASN A 416 -15.63 11.30 28.44
N ASP A 417 -14.55 10.51 28.23
CA ASP A 417 -14.26 9.35 29.06
C ASP A 417 -13.24 9.67 30.16
N GLN A 418 -12.33 10.64 29.92
CA GLN A 418 -11.26 11.01 30.85
C GLN A 418 -11.42 12.43 31.44
N GLY A 419 -12.47 13.16 31.07
CA GLY A 419 -12.78 14.47 31.64
C GLY A 419 -11.78 15.58 31.29
N TRP A 420 -10.93 15.42 30.23
CA TRP A 420 -9.95 16.42 29.84
C TRP A 420 -10.62 17.74 29.42
N ASN A 421 -10.14 18.84 29.96
CA ASN A 421 -10.66 20.20 29.74
C ASN A 421 -9.53 21.22 29.57
N GLY A 422 -8.45 20.84 28.90
CA GLY A 422 -7.25 21.67 28.75
C GLY A 422 -7.39 22.84 27.80
N ASP A 423 -6.26 23.48 27.51
CA ASP A 423 -6.17 24.83 26.93
C ASP A 423 -6.23 24.82 25.40
N GLY A 424 -5.89 23.72 24.72
CA GLY A 424 -5.90 23.65 23.26
C GLY A 424 -5.55 22.29 22.71
N VAL A 425 -5.80 22.07 21.42
CA VAL A 425 -5.51 20.83 20.71
C VAL A 425 -4.48 21.08 19.61
N ILE A 426 -3.49 20.19 19.50
CA ILE A 426 -2.51 20.17 18.42
C ILE A 426 -2.81 18.97 17.53
N PHE A 427 -3.16 19.22 16.27
CA PHE A 427 -3.36 18.21 15.24
C PHE A 427 -2.07 18.01 14.47
N ALA A 428 -1.41 16.86 14.72
CA ALA A 428 -0.13 16.47 14.13
C ALA A 428 -0.29 15.19 13.31
N LEU A 429 -1.23 15.19 12.38
CA LEU A 429 -1.61 14.06 11.52
C LEU A 429 -1.61 14.46 10.05
N GLY A 430 -1.61 13.46 9.17
CA GLY A 430 -1.68 13.67 7.72
C GLY A 430 -0.50 13.06 6.96
N THR A 431 0.46 12.49 7.67
CA THR A 431 1.59 11.76 7.08
C THR A 431 1.15 10.43 6.46
N ASN A 432 0.13 9.78 7.03
CA ASN A 432 -0.31 8.44 6.65
C ASN A 432 -1.55 8.41 5.75
N GLY A 433 -2.03 9.54 5.23
CA GLY A 433 -3.18 9.54 4.34
C GLY A 433 -3.80 10.90 4.08
N LEU A 434 -4.87 10.92 3.30
CA LEU A 434 -5.66 12.11 2.98
C LEU A 434 -6.36 12.67 4.22
N MET A 435 -6.70 13.95 4.17
CA MET A 435 -7.40 14.64 5.27
C MET A 435 -8.85 14.20 5.44
N TYR A 436 -9.51 13.78 4.35
CA TYR A 436 -10.95 13.48 4.34
C TYR A 436 -11.74 14.66 4.99
N ASP A 437 -12.71 14.37 5.85
CA ASP A 437 -13.45 15.40 6.62
C ASP A 437 -12.91 15.53 8.05
N SER A 438 -11.64 15.22 8.31
CA SER A 438 -11.08 15.13 9.66
C SER A 438 -11.06 16.46 10.38
N LEU A 439 -10.54 17.52 9.75
CA LEU A 439 -10.46 18.86 10.37
C LEU A 439 -11.83 19.48 10.63
N PRO A 440 -12.78 19.48 9.68
CA PRO A 440 -14.15 19.93 9.94
C PRO A 440 -14.82 19.18 11.08
N THR A 441 -14.69 17.83 11.09
CA THR A 441 -15.29 16.99 12.12
C THR A 441 -14.67 17.23 13.50
N LEU A 442 -13.34 17.31 13.59
CA LEU A 442 -12.64 17.61 14.83
C LEU A 442 -13.05 19.00 15.36
N ARG A 443 -13.08 20.03 14.50
CA ARG A 443 -13.49 21.39 14.88
C ARG A 443 -14.95 21.45 15.36
N GLU A 444 -15.86 20.69 14.73
CA GLU A 444 -17.26 20.56 15.18
C GLU A 444 -17.34 19.98 16.60
N ARG A 445 -16.52 18.95 16.91
CA ARG A 445 -16.46 18.32 18.25
C ARG A 445 -15.86 19.25 19.31
N MET A 446 -14.80 19.99 18.94
CA MET A 446 -14.13 20.93 19.86
C MET A 446 -14.93 22.20 20.15
N GLY A 447 -15.83 22.59 19.24
CA GLY A 447 -16.43 23.92 19.27
C GLY A 447 -15.46 25.00 18.77
N SER A 448 -15.87 26.29 18.85
CA SER A 448 -15.08 27.42 18.33
C SER A 448 -14.13 28.04 19.36
N ASP A 449 -14.33 27.77 20.63
CA ASP A 449 -13.69 28.51 21.73
C ASP A 449 -12.30 27.93 22.08
N LEU A 450 -12.13 26.64 21.90
CA LEU A 450 -10.84 25.95 22.15
C LEU A 450 -9.87 26.16 20.99
N PRO A 451 -8.63 26.65 21.21
CA PRO A 451 -7.62 26.79 20.17
C PRO A 451 -7.27 25.47 19.51
N LEU A 452 -7.16 25.47 18.17
CA LEU A 452 -6.70 24.34 17.37
C LEU A 452 -5.42 24.72 16.61
N PHE A 453 -4.35 24.02 16.86
CA PHE A 453 -3.07 24.16 16.15
C PHE A 453 -2.94 23.01 15.17
N ILE A 454 -2.63 23.31 13.89
CA ILE A 454 -2.52 22.31 12.83
C ILE A 454 -1.10 22.32 12.29
N ILE A 455 -0.43 21.18 12.30
CA ILE A 455 0.94 21.01 11.82
C ILE A 455 0.91 20.55 10.36
N THR A 456 1.60 21.28 9.47
CA THR A 456 1.74 20.88 8.08
C THR A 456 2.62 19.64 7.93
N VAL A 457 2.34 18.84 6.91
CA VAL A 457 2.97 17.52 6.67
C VAL A 457 4.24 17.66 5.86
N ARG A 458 5.30 16.95 6.26
CA ARG A 458 6.48 16.67 5.46
C ARG A 458 6.58 15.18 5.19
N ALA A 459 6.18 14.76 3.99
CA ALA A 459 6.18 13.37 3.55
C ALA A 459 6.41 13.30 2.02
N PRO A 460 7.63 13.57 1.53
CA PRO A 460 7.90 13.80 0.10
C PRO A 460 7.65 12.58 -0.80
N TYR A 461 7.37 11.43 -0.22
CA TYR A 461 6.96 10.21 -0.95
C TYR A 461 5.45 10.06 -1.04
N ALA A 462 4.68 10.82 -0.25
CA ALA A 462 3.24 10.76 -0.23
C ALA A 462 2.67 11.65 -1.34
N THR A 463 1.77 11.09 -2.14
CA THR A 463 1.10 11.83 -3.22
C THR A 463 0.09 12.85 -2.71
N TRP A 464 -0.25 12.80 -1.44
CA TRP A 464 -1.20 13.67 -0.76
C TRP A 464 -0.56 14.82 0.02
N GLU A 465 0.76 14.90 0.14
CA GLU A 465 1.48 15.95 0.89
C GLU A 465 0.98 17.35 0.51
N ASP A 466 1.06 17.69 -0.78
CA ASP A 466 0.64 19.01 -1.30
C ASP A 466 -0.85 19.28 -1.05
N SER A 467 -1.71 18.28 -1.28
CA SER A 467 -3.16 18.43 -1.11
C SER A 467 -3.55 18.60 0.35
N ASN A 468 -2.93 17.83 1.26
CA ASN A 468 -3.16 17.95 2.69
C ASN A 468 -2.71 19.32 3.20
N ASN A 469 -1.52 19.76 2.83
CA ASN A 469 -0.99 21.05 3.23
C ASN A 469 -1.85 22.21 2.70
N GLN A 470 -2.33 22.13 1.45
CA GLN A 470 -3.27 23.10 0.90
C GLN A 470 -4.57 23.12 1.70
N GLU A 471 -5.16 21.99 2.03
CA GLU A 471 -6.41 21.89 2.81
C GLU A 471 -6.22 22.47 4.21
N MET A 472 -5.11 22.16 4.90
CA MET A 472 -4.76 22.73 6.20
C MET A 472 -4.67 24.27 6.15
N HIS A 473 -3.99 24.83 5.13
CA HIS A 473 -3.91 26.26 4.91
C HIS A 473 -5.28 26.93 4.67
N GLU A 474 -6.12 26.28 3.86
CA GLU A 474 -7.48 26.78 3.56
C GLU A 474 -8.37 26.70 4.80
N PHE A 475 -8.26 25.61 5.56
CA PHE A 475 -9.02 25.40 6.78
C PHE A 475 -8.70 26.43 7.87
N VAL A 476 -7.42 26.70 8.11
CA VAL A 476 -6.99 27.74 9.07
C VAL A 476 -7.52 29.12 8.68
N LYS A 477 -7.49 29.48 7.40
CA LYS A 477 -8.03 30.76 6.92
C LYS A 477 -9.55 30.91 7.11
N ALA A 478 -10.26 29.77 7.03
CA ALA A 478 -11.73 29.76 7.09
C ALA A 478 -12.28 29.65 8.52
N ASN A 479 -11.48 29.21 9.48
CA ASN A 479 -11.94 28.92 10.83
C ASN A 479 -11.24 29.85 11.87
N PRO A 480 -11.98 30.59 12.68
CA PRO A 480 -11.40 31.40 13.76
C PRO A 480 -10.77 30.47 14.82
N ASN A 481 -9.87 31.03 15.61
CA ASN A 481 -9.17 30.33 16.70
C ASN A 481 -8.47 29.04 16.25
N THR A 482 -7.95 29.06 14.99
CA THR A 482 -7.20 27.95 14.37
C THR A 482 -5.89 28.51 13.84
N TYR A 483 -4.79 27.84 14.18
CA TYR A 483 -3.44 28.33 13.94
C TYR A 483 -2.64 27.29 13.17
N LEU A 484 -1.81 27.74 12.20
CA LEU A 484 -0.96 26.87 11.43
C LEU A 484 0.44 26.80 12.05
N ILE A 485 0.97 25.58 12.14
CA ILE A 485 2.37 25.30 12.46
C ILE A 485 3.01 24.79 11.17
N ASP A 486 3.79 25.65 10.50
CA ASP A 486 4.29 25.34 9.16
C ASP A 486 5.62 24.55 9.22
N TRP A 487 5.51 23.28 9.60
CA TRP A 487 6.63 22.33 9.61
C TRP A 487 7.15 22.05 8.20
N TYR A 488 6.27 22.03 7.20
CA TYR A 488 6.64 21.79 5.80
C TYR A 488 7.70 22.80 5.33
N THR A 489 7.43 24.09 5.52
CA THR A 489 8.38 25.16 5.16
C THR A 489 9.59 25.18 6.09
N ALA A 490 9.40 24.98 7.40
CA ALA A 490 10.50 25.00 8.36
C ALA A 490 11.52 23.89 8.17
N SER A 491 11.08 22.74 7.62
CA SER A 491 11.95 21.60 7.35
C SER A 491 12.51 21.57 5.91
N GLU A 492 12.12 22.52 5.05
CA GLU A 492 12.58 22.57 3.67
C GLU A 492 14.09 22.80 3.59
N GLY A 493 14.81 21.93 2.87
CA GLY A 493 16.26 21.99 2.71
C GLY A 493 17.08 21.44 3.89
N HIS A 494 16.44 20.97 4.95
CA HIS A 494 17.05 20.45 6.16
C HIS A 494 17.05 18.92 6.21
N SER A 495 17.80 18.29 5.31
CA SER A 495 17.91 16.81 5.29
C SER A 495 18.52 16.23 6.58
N GLU A 496 19.26 17.03 7.34
CA GLU A 496 19.81 16.69 8.65
C GLU A 496 18.80 16.53 9.78
N TYR A 497 17.54 16.94 9.56
CA TYR A 497 16.46 16.77 10.53
C TYR A 497 15.84 15.37 10.48
N PHE A 498 16.07 14.63 9.41
CA PHE A 498 15.34 13.40 9.12
C PHE A 498 16.25 12.16 9.19
N ASP A 499 15.64 11.04 9.54
CA ASP A 499 16.17 9.74 9.21
C ASP A 499 16.06 9.51 7.69
N GLY A 500 16.70 8.54 7.13
CA GLY A 500 16.89 8.41 5.68
C GLY A 500 15.63 8.36 4.79
N ASP A 501 14.43 8.53 5.35
CA ASP A 501 13.15 8.57 4.64
C ASP A 501 12.58 9.99 4.41
N GLU A 502 13.28 11.03 4.87
CA GLU A 502 12.89 12.45 4.75
C GLU A 502 11.49 12.78 5.33
N THR A 503 11.00 11.95 6.23
CA THR A 503 9.69 12.08 6.88
C THR A 503 9.80 11.98 8.40
N HIS A 504 10.42 10.90 8.89
CA HIS A 504 10.62 10.71 10.32
C HIS A 504 11.82 11.50 10.81
N VAL A 505 11.59 12.26 11.88
CA VAL A 505 12.61 13.14 12.46
C VAL A 505 13.59 12.36 13.32
N ASN A 506 14.87 12.73 13.25
CA ASN A 506 15.88 12.34 14.23
C ASN A 506 15.89 13.32 15.41
N SER A 507 16.80 13.17 16.37
CA SER A 507 16.87 14.03 17.56
C SER A 507 17.03 15.53 17.23
N THR A 508 17.75 15.88 16.16
CA THR A 508 17.89 17.28 15.72
C THR A 508 16.57 17.80 15.12
N GLY A 509 15.91 16.98 14.30
CA GLY A 509 14.62 17.30 13.73
C GLY A 509 13.50 17.36 14.78
N ALA A 510 13.55 16.49 15.79
CA ALA A 510 12.59 16.49 16.90
C ALA A 510 12.64 17.82 17.67
N GLN A 511 13.83 18.33 17.99
CA GLN A 511 13.98 19.64 18.61
C GLN A 511 13.42 20.75 17.72
N ALA A 512 13.74 20.75 16.41
CA ALA A 512 13.26 21.75 15.48
C ALA A 512 11.74 21.69 15.31
N PHE A 513 11.15 20.49 15.33
CA PHE A 513 9.69 20.29 15.28
C PHE A 513 9.01 20.90 16.51
N ILE A 514 9.53 20.66 17.70
CA ILE A 514 9.00 21.24 18.94
C ILE A 514 9.21 22.75 19.00
N ASP A 515 10.33 23.28 18.48
CA ASP A 515 10.55 24.73 18.37
C ASP A 515 9.49 25.38 17.45
N CYS A 516 9.06 24.71 16.36
CA CYS A 516 7.96 25.19 15.55
C CYS A 516 6.62 25.23 16.33
N ILE A 517 6.35 24.21 17.15
CA ILE A 517 5.17 24.17 18.02
C ILE A 517 5.24 25.32 19.03
N LYS A 518 6.34 25.46 19.75
CA LYS A 518 6.58 26.52 20.73
C LYS A 518 6.31 27.91 20.13
N ASN A 519 6.91 28.20 18.98
CA ASN A 519 6.80 29.49 18.31
C ASN A 519 5.37 29.83 17.83
N ALA A 520 4.54 28.83 17.56
CA ALA A 520 3.14 29.05 17.15
C ALA A 520 2.18 29.11 18.34
N VAL A 521 2.47 28.38 19.42
CA VAL A 521 1.61 28.29 20.60
C VAL A 521 1.80 29.52 21.50
N LEU A 522 3.03 29.91 21.81
CA LEU A 522 3.36 30.97 22.76
C LEU A 522 2.59 32.26 22.49
N PRO A 523 2.53 32.83 21.26
CA PRO A 523 1.83 34.09 21.00
C PRO A 523 0.31 34.03 21.19
N VAL A 524 -0.29 32.89 21.38
CA VAL A 524 -1.73 32.72 21.60
C VAL A 524 -2.06 32.82 23.08
N TYR A 525 -1.08 32.57 23.96
CA TYR A 525 -1.25 32.56 25.41
C TYR A 525 -0.49 33.69 26.14
N GLU A 526 0.35 34.48 25.43
CA GLU A 526 0.88 35.76 25.90
C GLU A 526 -0.19 36.86 25.91
#